data_5ace1f2534491090ba9f822621765c0c
#
_entry.id   5ace1f2534491090ba9f822621765c0c
#
_cell.length_a   1.000
_cell.length_b   1.000
_cell.length_c   1.000
_cell.angle_alpha   90.00
_cell.angle_beta   90.00
_cell.angle_gamma   90.00
#
_symmetry.space_group_name_H-M   'P 1'
#
loop_
_entity.id
_entity.type
_entity.pdbx_description
1 polymer ?
#
loop_
_entity_poly.entity_id
_entity_poly.type
_entity_poly.pdbx_seq_one_letter_code
_entity_poly.pdbx_strand_id
1 'polypeptide(L)'
;MKKIFILIFLFICTLSASAQVFTGMSEIDKSKKEGVYTFVNTQEKYAKASWKAYLSKFGKVIEGKNGSFSSSDLKISSISDSPLIVVSKVSEENKKVKLFISIATGSDDYIQTGHAKISEASAWIEDFIKIVDLEEGVRVEENKLTELLSTQGKNSKQAERLVRELDSNQRQINNLEERLKEAKIEKEKILTNQVQNKLDQKTTESDIATQKMAVDTAKQKIK
;
A
#
# COMPACT_ATOMS: atom_id res chain seq x y z
N MET A 1 26.25 15.71 9.85
CA MET A 1 25.09 15.36 9.01
C MET A 1 25.36 15.49 7.51
N LYS A 2 26.06 16.52 6.99
CA LYS A 2 26.38 16.65 5.55
C LYS A 2 27.26 15.53 4.97
N LYS A 3 28.15 14.92 5.75
CA LYS A 3 29.05 13.84 5.27
C LYS A 3 28.35 12.49 5.09
N ILE A 4 27.26 12.23 5.82
CA ILE A 4 26.46 10.99 5.72
C ILE A 4 25.60 11.00 4.45
N PHE A 5 25.09 12.16 4.04
CA PHE A 5 24.31 12.31 2.80
C PHE A 5 25.13 12.05 1.53
N ILE A 6 26.41 12.43 1.53
CA ILE A 6 27.30 12.19 0.40
C ILE A 6 27.63 10.71 0.25
N LEU A 7 27.77 9.97 1.36
CA LEU A 7 28.06 8.54 1.34
C LEU A 7 26.86 7.71 0.83
N ILE A 8 25.62 8.11 1.15
CA ILE A 8 24.40 7.47 0.65
C ILE A 8 24.19 7.74 -0.84
N PHE A 9 24.55 8.94 -1.32
CA PHE A 9 24.44 9.27 -2.74
C PHE A 9 25.47 8.52 -3.61
N LEU A 10 26.66 8.22 -3.07
CA LEU A 10 27.70 7.47 -3.78
C LEU A 10 27.38 5.97 -3.92
N PHE A 11 26.53 5.40 -3.04
CA PHE A 11 26.18 3.98 -3.05
C PHE A 11 25.07 3.64 -4.05
N ILE A 12 24.34 4.64 -4.56
CA ILE A 12 23.22 4.45 -5.51
C ILE A 12 23.73 4.26 -6.97
N CYS A 13 24.99 4.56 -7.26
CA CYS A 13 25.53 4.57 -8.63
C CYS A 13 26.10 3.24 -9.16
N THR A 14 25.99 2.10 -8.48
CA THR A 14 26.73 0.88 -8.88
C THR A 14 25.92 -0.39 -9.09
N LEU A 15 24.63 -0.31 -9.40
CA LEU A 15 23.86 -1.49 -9.81
C LEU A 15 23.35 -1.35 -11.25
N SER A 16 24.26 -1.12 -12.19
CA SER A 16 24.02 -1.51 -13.58
C SER A 16 24.14 -3.03 -13.66
N ALA A 17 23.10 -3.76 -13.25
CA ALA A 17 22.96 -5.18 -13.60
C ALA A 17 22.76 -5.22 -15.12
N SER A 18 23.85 -5.30 -15.89
CA SER A 18 23.72 -5.61 -17.31
C SER A 18 23.05 -6.98 -17.40
N ALA A 19 21.90 -7.03 -18.01
CA ALA A 19 21.18 -8.27 -18.25
C ALA A 19 22.07 -9.15 -19.13
N GLN A 20 22.53 -10.26 -18.55
CA GLN A 20 23.40 -11.18 -19.27
C GLN A 20 22.55 -12.05 -20.20
N VAL A 21 22.91 -12.03 -21.48
CA VAL A 21 22.38 -12.96 -22.48
C VAL A 21 23.32 -14.15 -22.55
N PHE A 22 22.75 -15.34 -22.38
CA PHE A 22 23.46 -16.61 -22.38
C PHE A 22 23.07 -17.42 -23.62
N THR A 23 23.93 -18.32 -24.04
CA THR A 23 23.60 -19.31 -25.08
C THR A 23 23.22 -20.64 -24.43
N GLY A 24 22.37 -21.39 -25.09
CA GLY A 24 21.93 -22.69 -24.59
C GLY A 24 20.90 -23.40 -25.47
N MET A 25 20.35 -24.46 -24.94
CA MET A 25 19.29 -25.25 -25.61
C MET A 25 18.04 -25.23 -24.77
N SER A 26 16.88 -25.24 -25.44
CA SER A 26 15.57 -25.39 -24.78
C SER A 26 14.65 -26.25 -25.65
N GLU A 27 13.74 -26.95 -25.00
CA GLU A 27 12.68 -27.68 -25.70
C GLU A 27 11.47 -26.77 -25.90
N ILE A 28 11.12 -26.59 -27.18
CA ILE A 28 9.90 -25.86 -27.59
C ILE A 28 9.12 -26.77 -28.50
N ASP A 29 7.84 -27.01 -28.20
CA ASP A 29 6.92 -27.84 -28.97
C ASP A 29 7.53 -29.22 -29.30
N LYS A 30 8.14 -29.88 -28.30
CA LYS A 30 8.79 -31.21 -28.39
C LYS A 30 10.03 -31.24 -29.30
N SER A 31 10.55 -30.11 -29.70
CA SER A 31 11.77 -29.96 -30.50
C SER A 31 12.84 -29.24 -29.70
N LYS A 32 14.04 -29.83 -29.62
CA LYS A 32 15.20 -29.14 -29.03
C LYS A 32 15.67 -28.05 -30.00
N LYS A 33 15.79 -26.83 -29.47
CA LYS A 33 16.25 -25.66 -30.21
C LYS A 33 17.51 -25.10 -29.55
N GLU A 34 18.47 -24.75 -30.36
CA GLU A 34 19.63 -23.95 -29.94
C GLU A 34 19.25 -22.47 -30.01
N GLY A 35 19.85 -21.65 -29.14
CA GLY A 35 19.55 -20.22 -29.14
C GLY A 35 20.16 -19.51 -27.95
N VAL A 36 19.60 -18.38 -27.62
CA VAL A 36 20.01 -17.50 -26.54
C VAL A 36 18.91 -17.42 -25.48
N TYR A 37 19.28 -17.17 -24.24
CA TYR A 37 18.31 -16.94 -23.18
C TYR A 37 18.76 -15.88 -22.21
N THR A 38 17.81 -15.30 -21.53
CA THR A 38 18.02 -14.34 -20.46
C THR A 38 16.97 -14.53 -19.37
N PHE A 39 17.20 -13.90 -18.22
CA PHE A 39 16.20 -13.81 -17.14
C PHE A 39 15.67 -12.40 -17.08
N VAL A 40 14.35 -12.25 -16.94
CA VAL A 40 13.68 -10.98 -16.81
C VAL A 40 13.08 -10.83 -15.41
N ASN A 41 13.18 -9.62 -14.87
CA ASN A 41 12.73 -9.32 -13.51
C ASN A 41 11.28 -8.86 -13.49
N THR A 42 10.37 -9.76 -13.84
CA THR A 42 8.91 -9.51 -13.80
C THR A 42 8.17 -10.82 -13.65
N GLN A 43 6.85 -10.80 -13.47
CA GLN A 43 6.04 -12.02 -13.44
C GLN A 43 5.88 -12.60 -14.86
N GLU A 44 5.78 -13.93 -14.96
CA GLU A 44 5.67 -14.66 -16.23
C GLU A 44 4.57 -14.11 -17.16
N LYS A 45 3.40 -13.78 -16.59
CA LYS A 45 2.27 -13.23 -17.36
C LYS A 45 2.60 -11.89 -18.03
N TYR A 46 3.35 -11.02 -17.34
CA TYR A 46 3.75 -9.73 -17.87
C TYR A 46 4.88 -9.89 -18.89
N ALA A 47 5.87 -10.74 -18.59
CA ALA A 47 6.91 -11.08 -19.54
C ALA A 47 6.37 -11.60 -20.86
N LYS A 48 5.36 -12.49 -20.83
CA LYS A 48 4.66 -12.99 -22.03
C LYS A 48 4.00 -11.88 -22.83
N ALA A 49 3.26 -11.01 -22.14
CA ALA A 49 2.56 -9.92 -22.78
C ALA A 49 3.54 -8.93 -23.45
N SER A 50 4.58 -8.50 -22.70
CA SER A 50 5.60 -7.57 -23.20
C SER A 50 6.41 -8.18 -24.32
N TRP A 51 6.77 -9.48 -24.22
CA TRP A 51 7.48 -10.18 -25.30
C TRP A 51 6.67 -10.26 -26.58
N LYS A 52 5.42 -10.65 -26.48
CA LYS A 52 4.50 -10.67 -27.65
C LYS A 52 4.37 -9.30 -28.28
N ALA A 53 4.19 -8.26 -27.48
CA ALA A 53 4.11 -6.88 -27.96
C ALA A 53 5.40 -6.43 -28.63
N TYR A 54 6.56 -6.79 -28.04
CA TYR A 54 7.87 -6.46 -28.60
C TYR A 54 8.10 -7.14 -29.94
N LEU A 55 7.88 -8.46 -30.05
CA LEU A 55 8.01 -9.20 -31.30
C LEU A 55 7.07 -8.66 -32.38
N SER A 56 5.85 -8.26 -32.02
CA SER A 56 4.83 -7.77 -32.96
C SER A 56 5.24 -6.45 -33.65
N LYS A 57 6.25 -5.74 -33.15
CA LYS A 57 6.82 -4.56 -33.82
C LYS A 57 7.61 -4.93 -35.08
N PHE A 58 8.10 -6.15 -35.17
CA PHE A 58 8.97 -6.65 -36.24
C PHE A 58 8.25 -7.54 -37.24
N GLY A 59 7.07 -8.06 -36.93
CA GLY A 59 6.29 -8.90 -37.81
C GLY A 59 5.13 -9.62 -37.12
N LYS A 60 4.51 -10.57 -37.85
CA LYS A 60 3.39 -11.36 -37.33
C LYS A 60 3.88 -12.42 -36.32
N VAL A 61 3.26 -12.45 -35.16
CA VAL A 61 3.56 -13.38 -34.07
C VAL A 61 2.42 -14.37 -33.87
N ILE A 62 2.74 -15.64 -33.80
CA ILE A 62 1.82 -16.73 -33.46
C ILE A 62 2.11 -17.16 -32.03
N GLU A 63 1.12 -17.09 -31.16
CA GLU A 63 1.21 -17.59 -29.79
C GLU A 63 0.86 -19.09 -29.78
N GLY A 64 1.78 -19.88 -29.27
CA GLY A 64 1.62 -21.32 -29.08
C GLY A 64 1.20 -21.68 -27.65
N LYS A 65 1.36 -22.95 -27.31
CA LYS A 65 1.08 -23.45 -25.96
C LYS A 65 2.26 -23.18 -25.02
N ASN A 66 1.98 -23.20 -23.71
CA ASN A 66 3.01 -23.13 -22.65
C ASN A 66 3.97 -21.93 -22.75
N GLY A 67 3.46 -20.78 -23.24
CA GLY A 67 4.25 -19.56 -23.36
C GLY A 67 5.26 -19.57 -24.51
N SER A 68 5.03 -20.40 -25.55
CA SER A 68 5.79 -20.35 -26.77
C SER A 68 5.23 -19.28 -27.73
N PHE A 69 6.13 -18.69 -28.51
CA PHE A 69 5.83 -17.71 -29.57
C PHE A 69 6.66 -18.05 -30.78
N SER A 70 6.08 -17.95 -31.95
CA SER A 70 6.77 -18.19 -33.22
C SER A 70 6.44 -17.14 -34.26
N SER A 71 7.40 -16.87 -35.12
CA SER A 71 7.24 -16.04 -36.31
C SER A 71 8.18 -16.55 -37.39
N SER A 72 7.73 -16.58 -38.62
CA SER A 72 8.51 -16.98 -39.78
C SER A 72 8.95 -15.80 -40.67
N ASP A 73 8.64 -14.57 -40.27
CA ASP A 73 8.86 -13.39 -41.13
C ASP A 73 9.13 -12.14 -40.25
N LEU A 74 10.06 -12.27 -39.30
CA LEU A 74 10.46 -11.11 -38.49
C LEU A 74 11.55 -10.30 -39.20
N LYS A 75 11.33 -9.00 -39.32
CA LYS A 75 12.29 -8.05 -39.91
C LYS A 75 13.03 -7.30 -38.82
N ILE A 76 14.20 -7.80 -38.45
CA ILE A 76 15.08 -7.20 -37.45
C ILE A 76 16.36 -6.74 -38.16
N SER A 77 16.33 -5.53 -38.71
CA SER A 77 17.39 -4.99 -39.57
C SER A 77 18.77 -4.91 -38.87
N SER A 78 18.79 -4.86 -37.55
CA SER A 78 20.06 -4.90 -36.79
C SER A 78 20.74 -6.27 -36.86
N ILE A 79 19.98 -7.36 -37.15
CA ILE A 79 20.50 -8.74 -37.19
C ILE A 79 20.67 -9.18 -38.65
N SER A 80 19.65 -8.97 -39.50
CA SER A 80 19.66 -9.44 -40.89
C SER A 80 18.77 -8.56 -41.79
N ASP A 81 19.20 -8.37 -43.02
CA ASP A 81 18.40 -7.73 -44.09
C ASP A 81 17.29 -8.67 -44.61
N SER A 82 17.44 -9.99 -44.39
CA SER A 82 16.44 -10.99 -44.76
C SER A 82 15.52 -11.28 -43.56
N PRO A 83 14.27 -11.70 -43.83
CA PRO A 83 13.36 -12.12 -42.76
C PRO A 83 13.92 -13.27 -41.92
N LEU A 84 13.69 -13.19 -40.63
CA LEU A 84 14.17 -14.16 -39.64
C LEU A 84 13.04 -15.07 -39.18
N ILE A 85 13.38 -16.32 -38.92
CA ILE A 85 12.51 -17.28 -38.20
C ILE A 85 12.89 -17.21 -36.74
N VAL A 86 11.93 -16.82 -35.89
CA VAL A 86 12.12 -16.73 -34.43
C VAL A 86 11.14 -17.64 -33.73
N VAL A 87 11.66 -18.51 -32.88
CA VAL A 87 10.87 -19.31 -31.95
C VAL A 87 11.36 -19.02 -30.55
N SER A 88 10.44 -18.73 -29.64
CA SER A 88 10.80 -18.35 -28.29
C SER A 88 9.86 -18.93 -27.26
N LYS A 89 10.29 -18.97 -26.00
CA LYS A 89 9.51 -19.47 -24.88
C LYS A 89 9.77 -18.61 -23.65
N VAL A 90 8.70 -18.18 -23.02
CA VAL A 90 8.73 -17.56 -21.70
C VAL A 90 8.23 -18.57 -20.68
N SER A 91 9.04 -18.88 -19.69
CA SER A 91 8.70 -19.85 -18.64
C SER A 91 9.30 -19.43 -17.30
N GLU A 92 8.69 -19.82 -16.21
CA GLU A 92 9.26 -19.66 -14.88
C GLU A 92 10.16 -20.88 -14.56
N GLU A 93 11.43 -20.61 -14.25
CA GLU A 93 12.42 -21.62 -13.83
C GLU A 93 13.09 -21.16 -12.53
N ASN A 94 13.02 -21.93 -11.46
CA ASN A 94 13.61 -21.61 -10.16
C ASN A 94 13.22 -20.22 -9.63
N LYS A 95 11.94 -19.85 -9.73
CA LYS A 95 11.37 -18.55 -9.34
C LYS A 95 11.92 -17.35 -10.13
N LYS A 96 12.55 -17.60 -11.27
CA LYS A 96 12.97 -16.57 -12.21
C LYS A 96 12.27 -16.77 -13.53
N VAL A 97 11.88 -15.70 -14.19
CA VAL A 97 11.28 -15.78 -15.51
C VAL A 97 12.38 -15.82 -16.55
N LYS A 98 12.45 -16.92 -17.26
CA LYS A 98 13.41 -17.17 -18.34
C LYS A 98 12.72 -16.89 -19.69
N LEU A 99 13.39 -16.12 -20.52
CA LEU A 99 13.06 -15.94 -21.92
C LEU A 99 14.13 -16.66 -22.74
N PHE A 100 13.74 -17.68 -23.44
CA PHE A 100 14.58 -18.39 -24.40
C PHE A 100 14.15 -18.03 -25.82
N ILE A 101 15.11 -17.81 -26.72
CA ILE A 101 14.88 -17.37 -28.08
C ILE A 101 15.82 -18.13 -29.02
N SER A 102 15.26 -18.80 -30.01
CA SER A 102 15.96 -19.41 -31.12
C SER A 102 15.72 -18.56 -32.37
N ILE A 103 16.77 -18.04 -32.96
CA ILE A 103 16.72 -17.18 -34.14
C ILE A 103 17.45 -17.92 -35.26
N ALA A 104 16.76 -18.15 -36.37
CA ALA A 104 17.37 -18.74 -37.57
C ALA A 104 17.49 -17.66 -38.67
N THR A 105 18.68 -17.54 -39.24
CA THR A 105 19.00 -16.67 -40.37
C THR A 105 18.88 -17.38 -41.70
N GLY A 106 18.70 -18.72 -41.68
CA GLY A 106 18.52 -19.62 -42.83
C GLY A 106 18.00 -20.97 -42.39
N SER A 107 17.98 -21.95 -43.31
CA SER A 107 17.34 -23.27 -43.09
C SER A 107 17.90 -24.05 -41.89
N ASP A 108 19.18 -23.94 -41.60
CA ASP A 108 19.85 -24.62 -40.47
C ASP A 108 20.88 -23.75 -39.79
N ASP A 109 20.79 -22.40 -39.97
CA ASP A 109 21.71 -21.43 -39.45
C ASP A 109 21.08 -20.70 -38.26
N TYR A 110 21.33 -21.20 -37.04
CA TYR A 110 20.81 -20.69 -35.79
C TYR A 110 21.84 -19.80 -35.07
N ILE A 111 21.40 -18.68 -34.53
CA ILE A 111 22.24 -17.81 -33.73
C ILE A 111 22.50 -18.44 -32.37
N GLN A 112 23.76 -18.87 -32.18
CA GLN A 112 24.28 -19.53 -30.98
C GLN A 112 25.72 -19.09 -30.70
N THR A 113 26.38 -19.75 -29.75
CA THR A 113 27.79 -19.48 -29.43
C THR A 113 28.66 -19.54 -30.68
N GLY A 114 29.42 -18.49 -30.97
CA GLY A 114 30.32 -18.38 -32.12
C GLY A 114 29.67 -17.94 -33.42
N HIS A 115 28.35 -17.74 -33.47
CA HIS A 115 27.70 -17.20 -34.64
C HIS A 115 28.04 -15.72 -34.84
N ALA A 116 28.30 -15.29 -36.10
CA ALA A 116 28.73 -13.93 -36.44
C ALA A 116 27.71 -12.83 -35.96
N LYS A 117 26.44 -13.17 -35.81
CA LYS A 117 25.37 -12.25 -35.42
C LYS A 117 24.95 -12.35 -33.94
N ILE A 118 25.73 -13.02 -33.10
CA ILE A 118 25.42 -13.21 -31.68
C ILE A 118 25.37 -11.88 -30.92
N SER A 119 26.28 -10.94 -31.26
CA SER A 119 26.35 -9.62 -30.62
C SER A 119 25.10 -8.77 -30.91
N GLU A 120 24.65 -8.75 -32.17
CA GLU A 120 23.48 -8.01 -32.61
C GLU A 120 22.19 -8.61 -32.02
N ALA A 121 22.11 -9.94 -31.98
CA ALA A 121 21.00 -10.63 -31.32
C ALA A 121 20.96 -10.33 -29.81
N SER A 122 22.11 -10.34 -29.13
CA SER A 122 22.19 -9.98 -27.72
C SER A 122 21.75 -8.54 -27.49
N ALA A 123 22.23 -7.59 -28.27
CA ALA A 123 21.84 -6.17 -28.15
C ALA A 123 20.31 -6.00 -28.36
N TRP A 124 19.72 -6.69 -29.32
CA TRP A 124 18.28 -6.68 -29.57
C TRP A 124 17.48 -7.22 -28.38
N ILE A 125 17.98 -8.26 -27.69
CA ILE A 125 17.37 -8.81 -26.49
C ILE A 125 17.55 -7.88 -25.30
N GLU A 126 18.72 -7.23 -25.17
CA GLU A 126 18.96 -6.23 -24.13
C GLU A 126 18.00 -5.03 -24.24
N ASP A 127 17.65 -4.61 -25.45
CA ASP A 127 16.66 -3.55 -25.66
C ASP A 127 15.26 -3.99 -25.17
N PHE A 128 14.90 -5.25 -25.39
CA PHE A 128 13.67 -5.79 -24.80
C PHE A 128 13.73 -5.79 -23.26
N ILE A 129 14.85 -6.19 -22.66
CA ILE A 129 15.00 -6.21 -21.20
C ILE A 129 14.81 -4.83 -20.60
N LYS A 130 15.41 -3.78 -21.22
CA LYS A 130 15.22 -2.39 -20.79
C LYS A 130 13.75 -1.99 -20.78
N ILE A 131 12.99 -2.43 -21.79
CA ILE A 131 11.53 -2.16 -21.86
C ILE A 131 10.82 -2.84 -20.68
N VAL A 132 11.11 -4.11 -20.42
CA VAL A 132 10.49 -4.85 -19.31
C VAL A 132 10.82 -4.21 -17.96
N ASP A 133 12.06 -3.79 -17.75
CA ASP A 133 12.47 -3.14 -16.51
C ASP A 133 11.74 -1.80 -16.30
N LEU A 134 11.54 -1.04 -17.36
CA LEU A 134 10.75 0.20 -17.30
C LEU A 134 9.27 -0.08 -17.01
N GLU A 135 8.66 -1.06 -17.68
CA GLU A 135 7.28 -1.47 -17.45
C GLU A 135 7.07 -1.99 -16.01
N GLU A 136 8.05 -2.75 -15.49
CA GLU A 136 8.05 -3.20 -14.08
C GLU A 136 8.14 -2.02 -13.12
N GLY A 137 9.02 -1.06 -13.39
CA GLY A 137 9.15 0.16 -12.60
C GLY A 137 7.82 0.93 -12.53
N VAL A 138 7.16 1.14 -13.66
CA VAL A 138 5.83 1.78 -13.72
C VAL A 138 4.82 1.00 -12.87
N ARG A 139 4.76 -0.31 -12.99
CA ARG A 139 3.82 -1.15 -12.26
C ARG A 139 4.05 -1.11 -10.74
N VAL A 140 5.29 -1.07 -10.31
CA VAL A 140 5.64 -0.91 -8.89
C VAL A 140 5.12 0.42 -8.34
N GLU A 141 5.33 1.52 -9.08
CA GLU A 141 4.86 2.84 -8.65
C GLU A 141 3.32 2.96 -8.71
N GLU A 142 2.66 2.34 -9.68
CA GLU A 142 1.19 2.28 -9.75
C GLU A 142 0.59 1.51 -8.56
N ASN A 143 1.19 0.38 -8.18
CA ASN A 143 0.78 -0.37 -6.99
C ASN A 143 0.94 0.46 -5.72
N LYS A 144 2.06 1.15 -5.57
CA LYS A 144 2.32 2.05 -4.44
C LYS A 144 1.34 3.23 -4.39
N LEU A 145 1.03 3.83 -5.54
CA LEU A 145 0.01 4.87 -5.63
C LEU A 145 -1.35 4.34 -5.17
N THR A 146 -1.74 3.15 -5.62
CA THR A 146 -3.00 2.51 -5.23
C THR A 146 -3.08 2.29 -3.71
N GLU A 147 -1.98 1.83 -3.09
CA GLU A 147 -1.88 1.66 -1.65
C GLU A 147 -2.01 3.00 -0.89
N LEU A 148 -1.33 4.04 -1.37
CA LEU A 148 -1.40 5.38 -0.80
C LEU A 148 -2.82 5.96 -0.88
N LEU A 149 -3.49 5.82 -2.01
CA LEU A 149 -4.89 6.26 -2.18
C LEU A 149 -5.85 5.50 -1.24
N SER A 150 -5.64 4.19 -1.07
CA SER A 150 -6.40 3.40 -0.10
C SER A 150 -6.19 3.91 1.33
N THR A 151 -4.95 4.20 1.70
CA THR A 151 -4.58 4.72 3.02
C THR A 151 -5.16 6.12 3.24
N GLN A 152 -5.11 6.99 2.25
CA GLN A 152 -5.74 8.31 2.30
C GLN A 152 -7.25 8.20 2.55
N GLY A 153 -7.93 7.27 1.86
CA GLY A 153 -9.36 7.04 2.07
C GLY A 153 -9.70 6.57 3.49
N LYS A 154 -8.85 5.71 4.08
CA LYS A 154 -9.01 5.29 5.49
C LYS A 154 -8.81 6.46 6.45
N ASN A 155 -7.78 7.26 6.24
CA ASN A 155 -7.47 8.43 7.08
C ASN A 155 -8.59 9.48 7.01
N SER A 156 -9.16 9.73 5.84
CA SER A 156 -10.30 10.64 5.67
C SER A 156 -11.51 10.18 6.47
N LYS A 157 -11.88 8.89 6.39
CA LYS A 157 -12.98 8.33 7.18
C LYS A 157 -12.73 8.41 8.68
N GLN A 158 -11.48 8.20 9.10
CA GLN A 158 -11.10 8.34 10.51
C GLN A 158 -11.21 9.79 10.97
N ALA A 159 -10.76 10.76 10.17
CA ALA A 159 -10.89 12.18 10.48
C ALA A 159 -12.36 12.59 10.66
N GLU A 160 -13.25 12.18 9.77
CA GLU A 160 -14.69 12.42 9.89
C GLU A 160 -15.28 11.82 11.17
N ARG A 161 -14.82 10.60 11.54
CA ARG A 161 -15.26 9.96 12.79
C ARG A 161 -14.82 10.77 14.01
N LEU A 162 -13.57 11.20 14.05
CA LEU A 162 -13.02 12.00 15.14
C LEU A 162 -13.74 13.34 15.29
N VAL A 163 -14.12 13.99 14.19
CA VAL A 163 -14.92 15.23 14.23
C VAL A 163 -16.29 14.97 14.88
N ARG A 164 -16.98 13.87 14.52
CA ARG A 164 -18.26 13.52 15.13
C ARG A 164 -18.13 13.19 16.63
N GLU A 165 -17.06 12.48 17.01
CA GLU A 165 -16.77 12.15 18.41
C GLU A 165 -16.48 13.42 19.22
N LEU A 166 -15.73 14.37 18.66
CA LEU A 166 -15.46 15.67 19.29
C LEU A 166 -16.75 16.47 19.52
N ASP A 167 -17.61 16.57 18.52
CA ASP A 167 -18.91 17.27 18.65
C ASP A 167 -19.80 16.60 19.72
N SER A 168 -19.84 15.27 19.75
CA SER A 168 -20.56 14.53 20.79
C SER A 168 -20.02 14.81 22.20
N ASN A 169 -18.69 14.78 22.36
CA ASN A 169 -18.05 15.10 23.63
C ASN A 169 -18.33 16.55 24.07
N GLN A 170 -18.29 17.49 23.15
CA GLN A 170 -18.60 18.90 23.46
C GLN A 170 -20.04 19.09 23.97
N ARG A 171 -21.01 18.39 23.36
CA ARG A 171 -22.41 18.39 23.83
C ARG A 171 -22.54 17.78 25.23
N GLN A 172 -21.79 16.72 25.52
CA GLN A 172 -21.78 16.12 26.87
C GLN A 172 -21.20 17.08 27.90
N ILE A 173 -20.10 17.75 27.58
CA ILE A 173 -19.49 18.77 28.45
C ILE A 173 -20.47 19.88 28.78
N ASN A 174 -21.12 20.45 27.77
CA ASN A 174 -22.11 21.52 27.96
C ASN A 174 -23.29 21.07 28.87
N ASN A 175 -23.78 19.85 28.68
CA ASN A 175 -24.83 19.29 29.53
C ASN A 175 -24.36 19.10 30.99
N LEU A 176 -23.15 18.60 31.19
CA LEU A 176 -22.58 18.44 32.53
C LEU A 176 -22.34 19.78 33.22
N GLU A 177 -21.91 20.81 32.50
CA GLU A 177 -21.75 22.16 33.02
C GLU A 177 -23.10 22.77 33.47
N GLU A 178 -24.16 22.57 32.69
CA GLU A 178 -25.50 23.01 33.05
C GLU A 178 -26.00 22.30 34.32
N ARG A 179 -25.87 20.99 34.39
CA ARG A 179 -26.23 20.19 35.59
C ARG A 179 -25.41 20.60 36.81
N LEU A 180 -24.14 20.90 36.63
CA LEU A 180 -23.27 21.40 37.71
C LEU A 180 -23.76 22.74 38.23
N LYS A 181 -24.17 23.64 37.35
CA LYS A 181 -24.74 24.93 37.71
C LYS A 181 -26.02 24.76 38.53
N GLU A 182 -26.96 23.93 38.09
CA GLU A 182 -28.19 23.60 38.79
C GLU A 182 -27.91 23.02 40.20
N ALA A 183 -27.00 22.04 40.28
CA ALA A 183 -26.62 21.42 41.54
C ALA A 183 -26.00 22.43 42.52
N LYS A 184 -25.22 23.37 42.04
CA LYS A 184 -24.68 24.45 42.89
C LYS A 184 -25.79 25.37 43.45
N ILE A 185 -26.79 25.73 42.63
CA ILE A 185 -27.92 26.55 43.08
C ILE A 185 -28.72 25.80 44.14
N GLU A 186 -29.02 24.49 43.91
CA GLU A 186 -29.74 23.71 44.90
C GLU A 186 -28.98 23.54 46.23
N LYS A 187 -27.63 23.33 46.13
CA LYS A 187 -26.77 23.31 47.33
C LYS A 187 -26.89 24.59 48.15
N GLU A 188 -26.85 25.79 47.54
CA GLU A 188 -26.98 27.04 48.24
C GLU A 188 -28.36 27.19 48.90
N LYS A 189 -29.43 26.75 48.24
CA LYS A 189 -30.76 26.74 48.80
C LYS A 189 -30.84 25.83 50.03
N ILE A 190 -30.26 24.62 49.97
CA ILE A 190 -30.20 23.70 51.09
C ILE A 190 -29.45 24.32 52.27
N LEU A 191 -28.31 24.97 52.04
CA LEU A 191 -27.54 25.65 53.08
C LEU A 191 -28.34 26.74 53.75
N THR A 192 -29.07 27.57 52.99
CA THR A 192 -29.96 28.59 53.49
C THR A 192 -31.08 28.02 54.38
N ASN A 193 -31.70 26.92 53.90
CA ASN A 193 -32.76 26.23 54.68
C ASN A 193 -32.18 25.63 55.96
N GLN A 194 -30.95 25.07 55.95
CA GLN A 194 -30.29 24.57 57.15
C GLN A 194 -30.05 25.69 58.19
N VAL A 195 -29.65 26.87 57.77
CA VAL A 195 -29.45 28.03 58.67
C VAL A 195 -30.76 28.44 59.28
N GLN A 196 -31.81 28.56 58.47
CA GLN A 196 -33.16 28.92 58.95
C GLN A 196 -33.68 27.88 59.94
N ASN A 197 -33.57 26.59 59.63
CA ASN A 197 -34.03 25.50 60.52
C ASN A 197 -33.30 25.52 61.87
N LYS A 198 -31.98 25.78 61.92
CA LYS A 198 -31.27 25.97 63.19
C LYS A 198 -31.78 27.15 64.01
N LEU A 199 -32.14 28.27 63.37
CA LEU A 199 -32.72 29.41 64.02
C LEU A 199 -34.08 29.08 64.62
N ASP A 200 -34.96 28.44 63.82
CA ASP A 200 -36.28 28.00 64.25
C ASP A 200 -36.23 27.02 65.44
N GLN A 201 -35.25 26.05 65.41
CA GLN A 201 -35.01 25.16 66.53
C GLN A 201 -34.64 25.91 67.82
N LYS A 202 -33.71 26.91 67.76
CA LYS A 202 -33.35 27.71 68.92
C LYS A 202 -34.53 28.50 69.45
N THR A 203 -35.38 29.08 68.60
CA THR A 203 -36.57 29.80 68.98
C THR A 203 -37.54 28.85 69.66
N THR A 204 -37.79 27.68 69.08
CA THR A 204 -38.68 26.69 69.66
C THR A 204 -38.18 26.18 71.02
N GLU A 205 -36.89 25.96 71.18
CA GLU A 205 -36.29 25.58 72.48
C GLU A 205 -36.53 26.66 73.56
N SER A 206 -36.37 27.91 73.22
CA SER A 206 -36.66 29.06 74.10
C SER A 206 -38.11 29.11 74.48
N ASP A 207 -39.02 28.93 73.51
CA ASP A 207 -40.46 28.95 73.74
C ASP A 207 -40.92 27.78 74.64
N ILE A 208 -40.31 26.58 74.44
CA ILE A 208 -40.54 25.42 75.30
C ILE A 208 -40.08 25.70 76.76
N ALA A 209 -38.90 26.32 76.92
CA ALA A 209 -38.41 26.66 78.26
C ALA A 209 -39.36 27.67 78.95
N THR A 210 -39.82 28.70 78.23
CA THR A 210 -40.78 29.69 78.74
C THR A 210 -42.11 29.04 79.10
N GLN A 211 -42.62 28.18 78.23
CA GLN A 211 -43.87 27.49 78.48
C GLN A 211 -43.78 26.51 79.68
N LYS A 212 -42.67 25.83 79.88
CA LYS A 212 -42.44 24.99 81.09
C LYS A 212 -42.51 25.79 82.36
N MET A 213 -41.85 26.97 82.41
CA MET A 213 -41.91 27.89 83.55
C MET A 213 -43.37 28.38 83.82
N ALA A 214 -44.11 28.69 82.78
CA ALA A 214 -45.49 29.09 82.89
C ALA A 214 -46.38 27.95 83.48
N VAL A 215 -46.17 26.73 83.02
CA VAL A 215 -46.88 25.56 83.54
C VAL A 215 -46.52 25.30 85.01
N ASP A 216 -45.25 25.40 85.40
CA ASP A 216 -44.86 25.20 86.80
C ASP A 216 -45.44 26.29 87.71
N THR A 217 -45.45 27.55 87.25
CA THR A 217 -46.07 28.64 87.96
C THR A 217 -47.59 28.43 88.13
N ALA A 218 -48.27 27.96 87.09
CA ALA A 218 -49.69 27.62 87.19
C ALA A 218 -50.00 26.46 88.17
N LYS A 219 -49.16 25.44 88.18
CA LYS A 219 -49.27 24.31 89.15
C LYS A 219 -49.11 24.75 90.58
N GLN A 220 -48.20 25.72 90.83
CA GLN A 220 -48.00 26.27 92.20
C GLN A 220 -49.22 27.03 92.71
N LYS A 221 -50.01 27.63 91.83
CA LYS A 221 -51.26 28.37 92.23
C LYS A 221 -52.48 27.46 92.52
N ILE A 222 -52.41 26.18 92.19
CA ILE A 222 -53.47 25.18 92.48
C ILE A 222 -53.26 24.46 93.81
N LYS A 223 -52.08 24.54 94.40
CA LYS A 223 -51.78 24.09 95.74
C LYS A 223 -52.16 25.17 96.78
#